data_3e61121cb6eccace67e33b0f31ac7d35
#
_entry.id   3e61121cb6eccace67e33b0f31ac7d35
#
_cell.length_a   1.000
_cell.length_b   1.000
_cell.length_c   1.000
_cell.angle_alpha   90.00
_cell.angle_beta   90.00
_cell.angle_gamma   90.00
#
_symmetry.space_group_name_H-M   'P 1'
#
loop_
_entity.id
_entity.type
_entity.pdbx_description
1 polymer ?
#
loop_
_entity_poly.entity_id
_entity_poly.type
_entity_poly.pdbx_seq_one_letter_code
_entity_poly.pdbx_strand_id
1 'polypeptide(L)'
;GWVGNDVWHAHCVQLNENEINLFSKTGTGIAHCPCSNMRLASGIAPLRQWIDAGVNVGLGVDGSSSNDSGNLLNEARQAMLLQRVNLGANKFSPREALYTATRGGANILNRNDIGQISVGKAADFAIYDLNNISLSGTWSDPLAGLVLCSPMQTSYTICNGKIISEKGHLN
;
A
#
# COMPACT_ATOMS: atom_id res chain seq x y z
N GLY A 1 5.08 25.92 6.90
CA GLY A 1 4.57 25.00 6.76
C GLY A 1 4.64 23.51 7.01
N TRP A 2 3.48 22.92 7.32
CA TRP A 2 3.34 21.48 7.49
C TRP A 2 2.59 20.83 6.31
N VAL A 3 2.43 21.55 5.19
CA VAL A 3 1.80 21.08 3.95
C VAL A 3 2.62 21.52 2.74
N GLY A 4 2.72 20.67 1.74
CA GLY A 4 3.50 20.90 0.52
C GLY A 4 3.69 19.60 -0.24
N ASN A 5 4.16 19.69 -1.49
CA ASN A 5 4.42 18.52 -2.34
C ASN A 5 5.65 17.71 -1.92
N ASP A 6 6.44 18.23 -0.98
CA ASP A 6 7.60 17.58 -0.33
C ASP A 6 7.29 17.10 1.09
N VAL A 7 6.01 17.14 1.50
CA VAL A 7 5.51 16.74 2.82
C VAL A 7 4.53 15.58 2.70
N TRP A 8 4.63 14.64 3.60
CA TRP A 8 3.62 13.60 3.79
C TRP A 8 3.37 13.35 5.28
N HIS A 9 2.16 12.92 5.61
CA HIS A 9 1.73 12.58 6.96
C HIS A 9 1.32 11.12 7.06
N ALA A 10 1.61 10.50 8.22
CA ALA A 10 1.14 9.14 8.50
C ALA A 10 -0.31 9.15 9.03
N HIS A 11 -1.02 8.04 8.86
CA HIS A 11 -2.36 7.73 9.41
C HIS A 11 -3.50 8.58 8.89
N CYS A 12 -3.57 9.85 9.25
CA CYS A 12 -4.55 10.84 8.80
C CYS A 12 -6.03 10.41 8.94
N VAL A 13 -6.34 9.52 9.89
CA VAL A 13 -7.66 8.87 10.02
C VAL A 13 -8.78 9.88 10.23
N GLN A 14 -8.49 10.99 10.92
CA GLN A 14 -9.48 11.99 11.35
C GLN A 14 -9.55 13.23 10.47
N LEU A 15 -8.94 13.21 9.27
CA LEU A 15 -9.03 14.35 8.35
C LEU A 15 -10.47 14.63 7.96
N ASN A 16 -10.88 15.89 8.08
CA ASN A 16 -12.14 16.38 7.55
C ASN A 16 -12.03 16.79 6.07
N GLU A 17 -13.15 17.08 5.44
CA GLU A 17 -13.23 17.40 4.01
C GLU A 17 -12.37 18.62 3.61
N ASN A 18 -12.30 19.65 4.46
CA ASN A 18 -11.48 20.84 4.20
C ASN A 18 -9.99 20.53 4.24
N GLU A 19 -9.57 19.66 5.18
CA GLU A 19 -8.18 19.20 5.30
C GLU A 19 -7.78 18.30 4.13
N ILE A 20 -8.67 17.40 3.70
CA ILE A 20 -8.48 16.57 2.49
C ILE A 20 -8.28 17.46 1.26
N ASN A 21 -9.13 18.47 1.10
CA ASN A 21 -9.03 19.45 0.01
C ASN A 21 -7.73 20.27 0.09
N LEU A 22 -7.27 20.61 1.29
CA LEU A 22 -5.98 21.28 1.48
C LEU A 22 -4.81 20.38 1.05
N PHE A 23 -4.82 19.10 1.43
CA PHE A 23 -3.78 18.13 1.04
C PHE A 23 -3.74 17.96 -0.49
N SER A 24 -4.90 17.81 -1.11
CA SER A 24 -5.02 17.73 -2.57
C SER A 24 -4.43 18.96 -3.26
N LYS A 25 -4.80 20.17 -2.84
CA LYS A 25 -4.34 21.44 -3.44
C LYS A 25 -2.85 21.70 -3.25
N THR A 26 -2.27 21.25 -2.13
CA THR A 26 -0.86 21.47 -1.80
C THR A 26 0.05 20.37 -2.29
N GLY A 27 -0.52 19.25 -2.76
CA GLY A 27 0.24 18.05 -3.14
C GLY A 27 0.77 17.25 -1.94
N THR A 28 0.29 17.54 -0.72
CA THR A 28 0.69 16.82 0.50
C THR A 28 0.27 15.36 0.41
N GLY A 29 1.20 14.44 0.73
CA GLY A 29 0.98 13.01 0.67
C GLY A 29 0.46 12.42 1.99
N ILE A 30 -0.09 11.20 1.90
CA ILE A 30 -0.52 10.40 3.06
C ILE A 30 0.10 9.01 3.00
N ALA A 31 0.75 8.58 4.08
CA ALA A 31 1.15 7.19 4.32
C ALA A 31 0.07 6.52 5.18
N HIS A 32 -0.82 5.73 4.55
CA HIS A 32 -1.89 5.01 5.24
C HIS A 32 -1.37 3.73 5.88
N CYS A 33 -1.65 3.53 7.18
CA CYS A 33 -1.20 2.40 7.98
C CYS A 33 -2.40 1.64 8.58
N PRO A 34 -3.17 0.88 7.78
CA PRO A 34 -4.44 0.32 8.21
C PRO A 34 -4.33 -0.65 9.39
N CYS A 35 -3.33 -1.54 9.41
CA CYS A 35 -3.18 -2.50 10.51
C CYS A 35 -2.87 -1.79 11.84
N SER A 36 -1.97 -0.80 11.82
CA SER A 36 -1.70 0.03 12.99
C SER A 36 -2.94 0.77 13.47
N ASN A 37 -3.68 1.40 12.55
CA ASN A 37 -4.91 2.12 12.88
C ASN A 37 -5.97 1.20 13.51
N MET A 38 -6.12 -0.02 13.02
CA MET A 38 -7.03 -1.02 13.61
C MET A 38 -6.57 -1.44 15.00
N ARG A 39 -5.27 -1.77 15.16
CA ARG A 39 -4.71 -2.21 16.43
C ARG A 39 -4.87 -1.17 17.54
N LEU A 40 -4.68 0.10 17.17
CA LEU A 40 -4.79 1.25 18.10
C LEU A 40 -6.21 1.79 18.22
N ALA A 41 -7.19 1.19 17.54
CA ALA A 41 -8.59 1.64 17.51
C ALA A 41 -8.74 3.11 17.06
N SER A 42 -7.87 3.59 16.15
CA SER A 42 -7.89 4.97 15.66
C SER A 42 -9.07 5.26 14.72
N GLY A 43 -9.73 4.22 14.22
CA GLY A 43 -10.86 4.31 13.30
C GLY A 43 -10.54 3.85 11.88
N ILE A 44 -11.51 3.98 10.99
CA ILE A 44 -11.37 3.67 9.56
C ILE A 44 -11.04 4.95 8.81
N ALA A 45 -9.85 5.00 8.22
CA ALA A 45 -9.41 6.15 7.43
C ALA A 45 -10.28 6.32 6.17
N PRO A 46 -10.61 7.56 5.75
CA PRO A 46 -11.41 7.82 4.55
C PRO A 46 -10.57 7.73 3.26
N LEU A 47 -9.86 6.59 3.08
CA LEU A 47 -8.92 6.35 1.98
C LEU A 47 -9.53 6.62 0.60
N ARG A 48 -10.76 6.17 0.36
CA ARG A 48 -11.45 6.41 -0.91
C ARG A 48 -11.63 7.89 -1.17
N GLN A 49 -12.03 8.66 -0.15
CA GLN A 49 -12.21 10.11 -0.28
C GLN A 49 -10.89 10.83 -0.59
N TRP A 50 -9.79 10.42 0.01
CA TRP A 50 -8.46 10.97 -0.29
C TRP A 50 -8.09 10.77 -1.76
N ILE A 51 -8.27 9.54 -2.27
CA ILE A 51 -7.95 9.19 -3.65
C ILE A 51 -8.86 9.95 -4.62
N ASP A 52 -10.17 10.02 -4.34
CA ASP A 52 -11.13 10.74 -5.19
C ASP A 52 -10.87 12.24 -5.21
N ALA A 53 -10.36 12.80 -4.13
CA ALA A 53 -9.91 14.20 -4.07
C ALA A 53 -8.56 14.45 -4.75
N GLY A 54 -7.86 13.41 -5.21
CA GLY A 54 -6.55 13.52 -5.86
C GLY A 54 -5.36 13.66 -4.91
N VAL A 55 -5.53 13.29 -3.62
CA VAL A 55 -4.42 13.24 -2.67
C VAL A 55 -3.49 12.07 -3.04
N ASN A 56 -2.19 12.28 -3.00
CA ASN A 56 -1.20 11.22 -3.14
C ASN A 56 -1.23 10.31 -1.91
N VAL A 57 -1.52 9.03 -2.10
CA VAL A 57 -1.60 8.06 -0.99
C VAL A 57 -0.68 6.87 -1.25
N GLY A 58 0.17 6.57 -0.28
CA GLY A 58 0.94 5.33 -0.19
C GLY A 58 0.53 4.52 1.04
N LEU A 59 1.06 3.31 1.17
CA LEU A 59 0.90 2.47 2.36
C LEU A 59 2.17 2.47 3.21
N GLY A 60 2.01 2.36 4.51
CA GLY A 60 3.06 2.15 5.48
C GLY A 60 2.70 1.04 6.46
N VAL A 61 3.70 0.33 6.97
CA VAL A 61 3.49 -0.72 7.98
C VAL A 61 3.51 -0.17 9.41
N ASP A 62 4.02 1.06 9.59
CA ASP A 62 4.24 1.69 10.90
C ASP A 62 5.31 0.95 11.75
N GLY A 63 5.45 1.31 13.00
CA GLY A 63 6.39 0.69 13.93
C GLY A 63 5.92 -0.67 14.45
N SER A 64 6.86 -1.53 14.83
CA SER A 64 6.58 -2.89 15.31
C SER A 64 5.74 -2.93 16.60
N SER A 65 5.68 -1.84 17.36
CA SER A 65 4.82 -1.73 18.55
C SER A 65 3.33 -1.66 18.21
N SER A 66 2.97 -1.21 17.01
CA SER A 66 1.58 -1.08 16.55
C SER A 66 1.24 -1.99 15.37
N ASN A 67 2.24 -2.63 14.76
CA ASN A 67 2.06 -3.61 13.68
C ASN A 67 3.20 -4.64 13.69
N ASP A 68 2.91 -5.84 14.18
CA ASP A 68 3.92 -6.89 14.39
C ASP A 68 4.45 -7.51 13.07
N SER A 69 3.64 -7.50 12.00
CA SER A 69 3.95 -8.31 10.83
C SER A 69 4.89 -7.65 9.82
N GLY A 70 4.98 -6.33 9.78
CA GLY A 70 5.79 -5.60 8.81
C GLY A 70 5.52 -5.96 7.34
N ASN A 71 4.33 -6.48 7.01
CA ASN A 71 3.99 -7.02 5.69
C ASN A 71 3.12 -6.03 4.90
N LEU A 72 3.74 -5.34 3.92
CA LEU A 72 3.04 -4.33 3.12
C LEU A 72 1.91 -4.90 2.24
N LEU A 73 2.00 -6.16 1.82
CA LEU A 73 0.91 -6.80 1.07
C LEU A 73 -0.33 -7.02 1.97
N ASN A 74 -0.11 -7.31 3.26
CA ASN A 74 -1.18 -7.37 4.23
C ASN A 74 -1.82 -5.99 4.46
N GLU A 75 -1.01 -4.91 4.50
CA GLU A 75 -1.55 -3.54 4.53
C GLU A 75 -2.46 -3.25 3.33
N ALA A 76 -2.04 -3.64 2.13
CA ALA A 76 -2.85 -3.50 0.91
C ALA A 76 -4.21 -4.24 1.02
N ARG A 77 -4.19 -5.46 1.54
CA ARG A 77 -5.41 -6.24 1.82
C ARG A 77 -6.31 -5.54 2.83
N GLN A 78 -5.78 -5.09 3.95
CA GLN A 78 -6.57 -4.44 5.01
C GLN A 78 -7.11 -3.08 4.54
N ALA A 79 -6.31 -2.27 3.84
CA ALA A 79 -6.77 -1.04 3.22
C ALA A 79 -7.99 -1.29 2.33
N MET A 80 -7.94 -2.31 1.46
CA MET A 80 -9.05 -2.68 0.60
C MET A 80 -10.28 -3.13 1.39
N LEU A 81 -10.11 -4.05 2.34
CA LEU A 81 -11.23 -4.63 3.08
C LEU A 81 -11.96 -3.59 3.93
N LEU A 82 -11.23 -2.68 4.58
CA LEU A 82 -11.81 -1.59 5.36
C LEU A 82 -12.66 -0.65 4.51
N GLN A 83 -12.20 -0.30 3.30
CA GLN A 83 -13.01 0.52 2.40
C GLN A 83 -14.26 -0.24 1.92
N ARG A 84 -14.14 -1.54 1.63
CA ARG A 84 -15.28 -2.36 1.20
C ARG A 84 -16.35 -2.52 2.29
N VAL A 85 -15.96 -2.76 3.52
CA VAL A 85 -16.92 -2.90 4.62
C VAL A 85 -17.62 -1.58 4.93
N ASN A 86 -16.94 -0.46 4.74
CA ASN A 86 -17.48 0.87 5.02
C ASN A 86 -18.34 1.43 3.89
N LEU A 87 -17.96 1.17 2.63
CA LEU A 87 -18.53 1.85 1.47
C LEU A 87 -19.20 0.92 0.43
N GLY A 88 -18.93 -0.39 0.50
CA GLY A 88 -19.42 -1.40 -0.44
C GLY A 88 -18.31 -2.10 -1.23
N ALA A 89 -18.59 -3.33 -1.66
CA ALA A 89 -17.60 -4.27 -2.23
C ALA A 89 -16.93 -3.77 -3.53
N ASN A 90 -17.55 -2.87 -4.27
CA ASN A 90 -17.04 -2.31 -5.52
C ASN A 90 -16.24 -1.00 -5.36
N LYS A 91 -16.03 -0.53 -4.12
CA LYS A 91 -15.44 0.79 -3.87
C LYS A 91 -13.93 0.80 -3.78
N PHE A 92 -13.29 -0.37 -3.67
CA PHE A 92 -11.84 -0.46 -3.70
C PHE A 92 -11.42 -1.83 -4.26
N SER A 93 -10.65 -1.83 -5.33
CA SER A 93 -10.20 -3.04 -6.02
C SER A 93 -8.84 -3.51 -5.53
N PRO A 94 -8.49 -4.81 -5.74
CA PRO A 94 -7.14 -5.31 -5.46
C PRO A 94 -6.05 -4.55 -6.25
N ARG A 95 -6.37 -4.12 -7.47
CA ARG A 95 -5.45 -3.34 -8.32
C ARG A 95 -5.15 -1.97 -7.72
N GLU A 96 -6.15 -1.26 -7.21
CA GLU A 96 -5.95 0.00 -6.49
C GLU A 96 -5.14 -0.19 -5.21
N ALA A 97 -5.38 -1.27 -4.48
CA ALA A 97 -4.61 -1.60 -3.28
C ALA A 97 -3.11 -1.82 -3.60
N LEU A 98 -2.80 -2.56 -4.66
CA LEU A 98 -1.41 -2.75 -5.10
C LEU A 98 -0.80 -1.47 -5.66
N TYR A 99 -1.57 -0.64 -6.36
CA TYR A 99 -1.11 0.68 -6.81
C TYR A 99 -0.70 1.54 -5.61
N THR A 100 -1.52 1.58 -4.57
CA THR A 100 -1.24 2.34 -3.33
C THR A 100 0.02 1.80 -2.63
N ALA A 101 0.22 0.47 -2.65
CA ALA A 101 1.40 -0.19 -2.07
C ALA A 101 2.70 0.00 -2.88
N THR A 102 2.63 0.46 -4.13
CA THR A 102 3.78 0.58 -5.04
C THR A 102 3.95 2.00 -5.52
N ARG A 103 3.22 2.39 -6.58
CA ARG A 103 3.29 3.73 -7.16
C ARG A 103 2.84 4.83 -6.19
N GLY A 104 1.84 4.55 -5.36
CA GLY A 104 1.39 5.47 -4.31
C GLY A 104 2.54 5.82 -3.35
N GLY A 105 3.27 4.82 -2.87
CA GLY A 105 4.46 5.02 -2.03
C GLY A 105 5.54 5.85 -2.72
N ALA A 106 5.83 5.58 -3.99
CA ALA A 106 6.80 6.36 -4.78
C ALA A 106 6.36 7.83 -4.91
N ASN A 107 5.06 8.07 -5.15
CA ASN A 107 4.52 9.41 -5.32
C ASN A 107 4.64 10.25 -4.04
N ILE A 108 4.31 9.69 -2.87
CA ILE A 108 4.42 10.43 -1.59
C ILE A 108 5.88 10.74 -1.22
N LEU A 109 6.83 9.93 -1.70
CA LEU A 109 8.27 10.15 -1.52
C LEU A 109 8.85 11.08 -2.60
N ASN A 110 8.01 11.56 -3.52
CA ASN A 110 8.42 12.36 -4.68
C ASN A 110 9.52 11.67 -5.51
N ARG A 111 9.47 10.32 -5.62
CA ARG A 111 10.40 9.48 -6.34
C ARG A 111 9.78 8.97 -7.64
N ASN A 112 10.40 9.28 -8.77
CA ASN A 112 9.95 8.85 -10.09
C ASN A 112 10.75 7.66 -10.65
N ASP A 113 11.79 7.22 -9.94
CA ASP A 113 12.69 6.14 -10.32
C ASP A 113 12.32 4.77 -9.73
N ILE A 114 11.32 4.71 -8.84
CA ILE A 114 10.81 3.49 -8.19
C ILE A 114 9.29 3.32 -8.39
N GLY A 115 8.72 2.25 -7.81
CA GLY A 115 7.28 2.00 -7.73
C GLY A 115 6.65 1.37 -8.97
N GLN A 116 7.42 1.09 -10.01
CA GLN A 116 6.96 0.39 -11.22
C GLN A 116 8.10 -0.32 -11.95
N ILE A 117 7.78 -1.38 -12.66
CA ILE A 117 8.71 -2.09 -13.53
C ILE A 117 8.70 -1.39 -14.90
N SER A 118 9.79 -0.68 -15.22
CA SER A 118 9.96 0.03 -16.49
C SER A 118 11.43 0.28 -16.77
N VAL A 119 11.81 0.38 -18.02
CA VAL A 119 13.19 0.72 -18.43
C VAL A 119 13.61 2.05 -17.82
N GLY A 120 14.81 2.11 -17.26
CA GLY A 120 15.38 3.31 -16.61
C GLY A 120 14.95 3.51 -15.15
N LYS A 121 14.16 2.60 -14.57
CA LYS A 121 13.81 2.59 -13.15
C LYS A 121 14.75 1.69 -12.35
N ALA A 122 14.76 1.89 -11.03
CA ALA A 122 15.45 0.99 -10.11
C ALA A 122 14.89 -0.43 -10.24
N ALA A 123 15.78 -1.41 -10.20
CA ALA A 123 15.40 -2.82 -10.29
C ALA A 123 14.98 -3.34 -8.91
N ASP A 124 13.79 -2.91 -8.48
CA ASP A 124 13.14 -3.28 -7.22
C ASP A 124 11.97 -4.23 -7.52
N PHE A 125 12.06 -5.47 -7.04
CA PHE A 125 11.05 -6.50 -7.33
C PHE A 125 10.67 -7.27 -6.07
N ALA A 126 9.38 -7.53 -5.92
CA ALA A 126 8.82 -8.57 -5.07
C ALA A 126 8.21 -9.65 -5.98
N ILE A 127 8.80 -10.83 -6.03
CA ILE A 127 8.40 -11.92 -6.92
C ILE A 127 7.67 -12.98 -6.10
N TYR A 128 6.49 -13.40 -6.57
CA TYR A 128 5.64 -14.38 -5.93
C TYR A 128 5.45 -15.60 -6.83
N ASP A 129 5.52 -16.81 -6.25
CA ASP A 129 5.23 -18.05 -6.95
C ASP A 129 3.70 -18.27 -6.99
N LEU A 130 3.14 -18.29 -8.18
CA LEU A 130 1.70 -18.55 -8.40
C LEU A 130 1.34 -20.04 -8.25
N ASN A 131 2.29 -20.97 -8.24
CA ASN A 131 2.06 -22.40 -8.01
C ASN A 131 1.87 -22.73 -6.52
N ASN A 132 1.63 -21.73 -5.69
CA ASN A 132 1.35 -21.93 -4.28
C ASN A 132 -0.09 -22.43 -4.08
N ILE A 133 -0.29 -23.43 -3.21
CA ILE A 133 -1.60 -23.98 -2.89
C ILE A 133 -2.60 -22.92 -2.41
N SER A 134 -2.12 -21.89 -1.73
CA SER A 134 -2.94 -20.76 -1.29
C SER A 134 -3.56 -19.96 -2.44
N LEU A 135 -3.04 -20.11 -3.66
CA LEU A 135 -3.51 -19.44 -4.87
C LEU A 135 -4.24 -20.38 -5.83
N SER A 136 -4.49 -21.65 -5.46
CA SER A 136 -5.00 -22.68 -6.37
C SER A 136 -6.34 -22.36 -7.04
N GLY A 137 -7.15 -21.47 -6.46
CA GLY A 137 -8.45 -21.04 -7.02
C GLY A 137 -8.41 -19.68 -7.75
N THR A 138 -7.24 -19.06 -7.94
CA THR A 138 -7.12 -17.65 -8.36
C THR A 138 -6.64 -17.46 -9.80
N TRP A 139 -6.57 -18.50 -10.61
CA TRP A 139 -6.01 -18.45 -11.98
C TRP A 139 -6.73 -17.48 -12.92
N SER A 140 -8.00 -17.17 -12.68
CA SER A 140 -8.76 -16.19 -13.46
C SER A 140 -8.36 -14.73 -13.15
N ASP A 141 -7.85 -14.46 -11.92
CA ASP A 141 -7.35 -13.15 -11.51
C ASP A 141 -6.23 -13.33 -10.46
N PRO A 142 -5.01 -13.66 -10.90
CA PRO A 142 -3.86 -13.87 -10.01
C PRO A 142 -3.51 -12.63 -9.18
N LEU A 143 -3.78 -11.44 -9.71
CA LEU A 143 -3.52 -10.18 -9.01
C LEU A 143 -4.47 -9.99 -7.83
N ALA A 144 -5.75 -10.27 -8.02
CA ALA A 144 -6.71 -10.30 -6.92
C ALA A 144 -6.36 -11.41 -5.91
N GLY A 145 -5.94 -12.58 -6.41
CA GLY A 145 -5.44 -13.68 -5.57
C GLY A 145 -4.30 -13.26 -4.67
N LEU A 146 -3.31 -12.55 -5.21
CA LEU A 146 -2.15 -12.07 -4.45
C LEU A 146 -2.56 -11.19 -3.26
N VAL A 147 -3.55 -10.31 -3.45
CA VAL A 147 -4.03 -9.42 -2.37
C VAL A 147 -4.95 -10.17 -1.40
N LEU A 148 -5.89 -10.99 -1.91
CA LEU A 148 -6.94 -11.61 -1.09
C LEU A 148 -6.45 -12.84 -0.33
N CYS A 149 -5.48 -13.60 -0.89
CA CYS A 149 -4.91 -14.79 -0.25
C CYS A 149 -3.67 -14.48 0.60
N SER A 150 -3.41 -13.21 0.91
CA SER A 150 -2.35 -12.77 1.83
C SER A 150 -2.53 -13.41 3.23
N PRO A 151 -1.46 -13.63 4.00
CA PRO A 151 -0.09 -13.22 3.71
C PRO A 151 0.64 -14.16 2.74
N MET A 152 1.32 -13.59 1.77
CA MET A 152 2.17 -14.33 0.84
C MET A 152 3.64 -14.01 1.12
N GLN A 153 4.48 -15.04 1.06
CA GLN A 153 5.92 -14.89 1.12
C GLN A 153 6.48 -14.72 -0.30
N THR A 154 7.41 -13.79 -0.49
CA THR A 154 8.09 -13.62 -1.76
C THR A 154 9.02 -14.81 -2.05
N SER A 155 9.05 -15.25 -3.32
CA SER A 155 10.10 -16.16 -3.80
C SER A 155 11.45 -15.46 -3.86
N TYR A 156 11.43 -14.20 -4.33
CA TYR A 156 12.59 -13.32 -4.34
C TYR A 156 12.19 -11.91 -3.95
N THR A 157 13.06 -11.25 -3.18
CA THR A 157 13.05 -9.79 -3.00
C THR A 157 14.35 -9.24 -3.57
N ILE A 158 14.22 -8.33 -4.53
CA ILE A 158 15.34 -7.69 -5.21
C ILE A 158 15.26 -6.20 -4.94
N CYS A 159 16.35 -5.59 -4.51
CA CYS A 159 16.47 -4.17 -4.27
C CYS A 159 17.66 -3.62 -5.04
N ASN A 160 17.41 -2.65 -5.91
CA ASN A 160 18.41 -2.04 -6.79
C ASN A 160 19.28 -3.09 -7.53
N GLY A 161 18.61 -4.13 -8.04
CA GLY A 161 19.24 -5.23 -8.79
C GLY A 161 19.97 -6.29 -7.94
N LYS A 162 19.96 -6.18 -6.61
CA LYS A 162 20.55 -7.16 -5.69
C LYS A 162 19.48 -8.03 -5.07
N ILE A 163 19.69 -9.35 -5.08
CA ILE A 163 18.82 -10.29 -4.37
C ILE A 163 19.06 -10.11 -2.88
N ILE A 164 18.04 -9.67 -2.15
CA ILE A 164 18.07 -9.46 -0.69
C ILE A 164 17.54 -10.70 0.05
N SER A 165 16.52 -11.34 -0.51
CA SER A 165 16.02 -12.60 0.04
C SER A 165 15.60 -13.56 -1.07
N GLU A 166 15.74 -14.85 -0.78
CA GLU A 166 15.30 -15.96 -1.62
C GLU A 166 14.56 -16.98 -0.76
N LYS A 167 13.34 -17.36 -1.16
CA LYS A 167 12.49 -18.38 -0.50
C LYS A 167 12.40 -18.20 1.03
N GLY A 168 12.31 -16.94 1.47
CA GLY A 168 12.18 -16.58 2.88
C GLY A 168 13.49 -16.53 3.68
N HIS A 169 14.63 -16.71 3.04
CA HIS A 169 15.95 -16.56 3.65
C HIS A 169 16.62 -15.27 3.19
N LEU A 170 17.27 -14.58 4.10
CA LEU A 170 18.11 -13.41 3.78
C LEU A 170 19.45 -13.87 3.20
N ASN A 171 19.94 -13.13 2.19
CA ASN A 171 21.24 -13.31 1.54
C ASN A 171 22.28 -12.36 2.13
#